data_0742421331b08f9340be30683e389a9b
#
_entry.id   0742421331b08f9340be30683e389a9b
#
_cell.length_a   1.000
_cell.length_b   1.000
_cell.length_c   1.000
_cell.angle_alpha   90.00
_cell.angle_beta   90.00
_cell.angle_gamma   90.00
#
_symmetry.space_group_name_H-M   'P 1'
#
loop_
_entity.id
_entity.type
_entity.pdbx_description
1 polymer ?
#
loop_
_entity_poly.entity_id
_entity_poly.type
_entity_poly.pdbx_seq_one_letter_code
_entity_poly.pdbx_strand_id
1 'polypeptide(L)'
;MKRLLLLAALSLAGCSVKAAPTVLTVCADPNNLPFSNRAQQGFENKVANLVARDLGRDVHYVWWAQRRGYVRNTLGEQKCDIWPGVASGVEMVATTRPYYRSTYVFVSRADRKLTGLTLDDPRLKKLTIGVQMVGDDSMNTPPAHALAVRGIIQNVRGFMLYGDYAKPNPPAEIVRAVADGKIDVALVWGPLAGYFAKQSPVLLKLERVTPWLDNAQWPMVYDISMGVRKNDPAFKQQVEAVLARRNSQINGLLDQYGVPRTD
;
A
#
# COMPACT_ATOMS: atom_id res chain seq x y z
N MET A 1 78.28 5.04 -29.41
CA MET A 1 77.50 5.33 -28.20
C MET A 1 76.06 5.63 -28.65
N LYS A 2 75.14 4.62 -28.61
CA LYS A 2 73.72 4.76 -28.99
C LYS A 2 72.88 4.87 -27.71
N ARG A 3 72.26 6.00 -27.52
CA ARG A 3 71.28 6.22 -26.41
C ARG A 3 69.94 5.66 -26.82
N LEU A 4 69.46 4.65 -26.11
CA LEU A 4 68.04 4.15 -26.18
C LEU A 4 67.15 5.04 -25.34
N LEU A 5 66.18 5.68 -25.97
CA LEU A 5 65.09 6.38 -25.31
C LEU A 5 63.92 5.37 -25.08
N LEU A 6 63.66 5.02 -23.83
CA LEU A 6 62.44 4.29 -23.44
C LEU A 6 61.27 5.29 -23.34
N LEU A 7 60.29 5.14 -24.22
CA LEU A 7 59.00 5.79 -24.08
C LEU A 7 58.12 4.93 -23.16
N ALA A 8 57.82 5.41 -21.99
CA ALA A 8 56.80 4.81 -21.10
C ALA A 8 55.40 5.28 -21.54
N ALA A 9 54.64 4.34 -22.09
CA ALA A 9 53.21 4.59 -22.41
C ALA A 9 52.38 4.49 -21.13
N LEU A 10 51.89 5.62 -20.63
CA LEU A 10 50.90 5.68 -19.55
C LEU A 10 49.53 5.28 -20.14
N SER A 11 49.08 4.06 -19.85
CA SER A 11 47.70 3.64 -20.14
C SER A 11 46.73 4.24 -19.11
N LEU A 12 45.99 5.29 -19.49
CA LEU A 12 44.85 5.79 -18.75
C LEU A 12 43.72 4.75 -18.81
N ALA A 13 43.55 4.00 -17.73
CA ALA A 13 42.37 3.16 -17.53
C ALA A 13 41.15 4.08 -17.32
N GLY A 14 40.39 4.32 -18.37
CA GLY A 14 39.15 5.08 -18.32
C GLY A 14 38.09 4.31 -17.50
N CYS A 15 37.83 4.71 -16.28
CA CYS A 15 36.65 4.28 -15.54
C CYS A 15 35.42 4.71 -16.32
N SER A 16 34.75 3.79 -17.02
CA SER A 16 33.47 4.03 -17.66
C SER A 16 32.41 4.21 -16.55
N VAL A 17 32.11 5.45 -16.22
CA VAL A 17 31.01 5.78 -15.32
C VAL A 17 29.71 5.48 -16.07
N LYS A 18 29.05 4.38 -15.73
CA LYS A 18 27.71 4.08 -16.26
C LYS A 18 26.77 5.21 -15.88
N ALA A 19 26.20 5.91 -16.84
CA ALA A 19 25.25 6.98 -16.59
C ALA A 19 24.09 6.44 -15.72
N ALA A 20 23.70 7.24 -14.71
CA ALA A 20 22.56 6.87 -13.88
C ALA A 20 21.29 6.78 -14.74
N PRO A 21 20.37 5.84 -14.46
CA PRO A 21 19.11 5.75 -15.20
C PRO A 21 18.36 7.07 -15.09
N THR A 22 17.86 7.58 -16.21
CA THR A 22 17.07 8.83 -16.27
C THR A 22 15.60 8.62 -15.93
N VAL A 23 15.14 7.37 -15.88
CA VAL A 23 13.74 6.99 -15.64
C VAL A 23 13.65 6.12 -14.40
N LEU A 24 12.63 6.40 -13.57
CA LEU A 24 12.16 5.50 -12.50
C LEU A 24 10.89 4.82 -12.97
N THR A 25 10.94 3.51 -13.16
CA THR A 25 9.79 2.73 -13.57
C THR A 25 9.04 2.22 -12.34
N VAL A 26 7.75 2.59 -12.22
CA VAL A 26 6.91 2.34 -11.05
C VAL A 26 5.86 1.29 -11.38
N CYS A 27 5.82 0.20 -10.63
CA CYS A 27 4.71 -0.75 -10.66
C CYS A 27 3.53 -0.16 -9.90
N ALA A 28 2.38 -0.01 -10.53
CA ALA A 28 1.20 0.56 -9.90
C ALA A 28 -0.09 -0.09 -10.41
N ASP A 29 -1.13 -0.02 -9.58
CA ASP A 29 -2.46 -0.48 -9.95
C ASP A 29 -3.19 0.63 -10.73
N PRO A 30 -3.86 0.29 -11.84
CA PRO A 30 -4.54 1.28 -12.67
C PRO A 30 -5.83 1.84 -12.07
N ASN A 31 -6.43 1.19 -11.04
CA ASN A 31 -7.74 1.57 -10.50
C ASN A 31 -7.90 1.19 -9.01
N ASN A 32 -6.98 1.64 -8.17
CA ASN A 32 -6.91 1.30 -6.74
C ASN A 32 -6.71 2.55 -5.86
N LEU A 33 -7.61 3.54 -5.97
CA LEU A 33 -7.57 4.68 -5.03
C LEU A 33 -7.87 4.22 -3.60
N PRO A 34 -7.21 4.81 -2.61
CA PRO A 34 -6.37 6.01 -2.62
C PRO A 34 -4.90 5.79 -3.00
N PHE A 35 -4.48 4.56 -3.30
CA PHE A 35 -3.09 4.19 -3.54
C PHE A 35 -2.62 4.69 -4.90
N SER A 36 -3.20 4.16 -5.97
CA SER A 36 -2.84 4.53 -7.33
C SER A 36 -4.01 4.43 -8.31
N ASN A 37 -3.95 5.20 -9.40
CA ASN A 37 -4.79 5.04 -10.57
C ASN A 37 -4.07 5.60 -11.81
N ARG A 38 -4.61 5.31 -13.02
CA ARG A 38 -4.02 5.80 -14.28
C ARG A 38 -3.94 7.33 -14.36
N ALA A 39 -4.85 8.04 -13.69
CA ALA A 39 -4.83 9.50 -13.60
C ALA A 39 -3.80 10.02 -12.58
N GLN A 40 -3.03 9.14 -11.94
CA GLN A 40 -1.99 9.45 -10.95
C GLN A 40 -2.50 10.27 -9.76
N GLN A 41 -3.73 10.02 -9.36
CA GLN A 41 -4.40 10.73 -8.28
C GLN A 41 -4.16 10.10 -6.90
N GLY A 42 -3.60 8.89 -6.83
CA GLY A 42 -3.33 8.22 -5.57
C GLY A 42 -2.13 8.80 -4.82
N PHE A 43 -2.09 8.62 -3.49
CA PHE A 43 -0.96 9.10 -2.70
C PHE A 43 0.35 8.34 -3.02
N GLU A 44 0.29 7.07 -3.38
CA GLU A 44 1.47 6.31 -3.82
C GLU A 44 2.03 6.84 -5.13
N ASN A 45 1.17 7.30 -6.06
CA ASN A 45 1.64 8.01 -7.24
C ASN A 45 2.41 9.28 -6.86
N LYS A 46 1.89 10.05 -5.89
CA LYS A 46 2.55 11.29 -5.43
C LYS A 46 3.87 11.02 -4.71
N VAL A 47 3.92 9.97 -3.88
CA VAL A 47 5.16 9.56 -3.21
C VAL A 47 6.20 9.04 -4.22
N ALA A 48 5.79 8.25 -5.23
CA ALA A 48 6.67 7.79 -6.29
C ALA A 48 7.26 8.97 -7.09
N ASN A 49 6.43 9.96 -7.43
CA ASN A 49 6.87 11.20 -8.08
C ASN A 49 7.86 12.00 -7.20
N LEU A 50 7.67 12.01 -5.89
CA LEU A 50 8.58 12.65 -4.94
C LEU A 50 9.94 11.93 -4.94
N VAL A 51 9.93 10.60 -4.89
CA VAL A 51 11.15 9.78 -4.97
C VAL A 51 11.89 10.00 -6.28
N ALA A 52 11.19 9.95 -7.41
CA ALA A 52 11.80 10.15 -8.72
C ALA A 52 12.49 11.52 -8.85
N ARG A 53 11.79 12.60 -8.46
CA ARG A 53 12.35 13.96 -8.48
C ARG A 53 13.61 14.07 -7.63
N ASP A 54 13.62 13.48 -6.45
CA ASP A 54 14.78 13.52 -5.53
C ASP A 54 15.98 12.72 -6.08
N LEU A 55 15.70 11.73 -6.92
CA LEU A 55 16.71 10.93 -7.63
C LEU A 55 17.10 11.53 -9.01
N GLY A 56 16.50 12.65 -9.41
CA GLY A 56 16.73 13.25 -10.73
C GLY A 56 16.23 12.38 -11.88
N ARG A 57 15.11 11.66 -11.71
CA ARG A 57 14.54 10.72 -12.69
C ARG A 57 13.13 11.12 -13.09
N ASP A 58 12.75 10.82 -14.32
CA ASP A 58 11.36 10.90 -14.77
C ASP A 58 10.60 9.62 -14.37
N VAL A 59 9.29 9.76 -14.13
CA VAL A 59 8.44 8.61 -13.75
C VAL A 59 7.83 7.96 -14.98
N HIS A 60 7.96 6.64 -15.08
CA HIS A 60 7.20 5.81 -16.00
C HIS A 60 6.42 4.75 -15.23
N TYR A 61 5.11 4.60 -15.52
CA TYR A 61 4.27 3.61 -14.83
C TYR A 61 4.10 2.34 -15.64
N VAL A 62 4.31 1.20 -14.98
CA VAL A 62 3.87 -0.11 -15.43
C VAL A 62 2.57 -0.43 -14.69
N TRP A 63 1.46 -0.32 -15.41
CA TRP A 63 0.13 -0.55 -14.87
C TRP A 63 -0.22 -2.02 -14.88
N TRP A 64 -0.42 -2.59 -13.69
CA TRP A 64 -0.85 -3.97 -13.51
C TRP A 64 -1.80 -4.06 -12.31
N ALA A 65 -2.91 -4.80 -12.46
CA ALA A 65 -3.84 -4.99 -11.35
C ALA A 65 -3.15 -5.73 -10.20
N GLN A 66 -3.27 -5.21 -8.99
CA GLN A 66 -2.64 -5.73 -7.76
C GLN A 66 -3.33 -7.03 -7.30
N ARG A 67 -3.30 -8.05 -8.16
CA ARG A 67 -3.88 -9.38 -7.96
C ARG A 67 -2.78 -10.43 -7.86
N ARG A 68 -3.19 -11.70 -7.71
CA ARG A 68 -2.27 -12.84 -7.76
C ARG A 68 -1.32 -12.76 -8.95
N GLY A 69 -0.04 -12.93 -8.67
CA GLY A 69 1.01 -12.82 -9.69
C GLY A 69 1.52 -11.40 -9.97
N TYR A 70 1.02 -10.37 -9.28
CA TYR A 70 1.48 -8.98 -9.45
C TYR A 70 3.00 -8.86 -9.42
N VAL A 71 3.65 -9.28 -8.33
CA VAL A 71 5.12 -9.18 -8.19
C VAL A 71 5.84 -9.98 -9.29
N ARG A 72 5.39 -11.21 -9.55
CA ARG A 72 6.00 -12.08 -10.56
C ARG A 72 5.98 -11.45 -11.96
N ASN A 73 4.83 -10.83 -12.34
CA ASN A 73 4.67 -10.26 -13.68
C ASN A 73 5.15 -8.80 -13.80
N THR A 74 5.67 -8.21 -12.72
CA THR A 74 6.15 -6.82 -12.68
C THR A 74 7.60 -6.74 -12.21
N LEU A 75 7.87 -6.58 -10.92
CA LEU A 75 9.23 -6.53 -10.36
C LEU A 75 10.03 -7.78 -10.66
N GLY A 76 9.42 -8.96 -10.60
CA GLY A 76 10.07 -10.24 -10.89
C GLY A 76 10.59 -10.36 -12.33
N GLU A 77 9.84 -9.81 -13.29
CA GLU A 77 10.24 -9.72 -14.70
C GLU A 77 11.01 -8.43 -15.03
N GLN A 78 11.47 -7.71 -14.01
CA GLN A 78 12.24 -6.47 -14.16
C GLN A 78 11.54 -5.38 -14.99
N LYS A 79 10.20 -5.42 -15.08
CA LYS A 79 9.41 -4.42 -15.82
C LYS A 79 9.35 -3.08 -15.11
N CYS A 80 9.59 -3.06 -13.80
CA CYS A 80 9.64 -1.85 -13.00
C CYS A 80 10.71 -1.94 -11.91
N ASP A 81 11.07 -0.79 -11.36
CA ASP A 81 12.13 -0.65 -10.37
C ASP A 81 11.59 -0.68 -8.95
N ILE A 82 10.36 -0.15 -8.77
CA ILE A 82 9.79 0.13 -7.45
C ILE A 82 8.28 -0.18 -7.41
N TRP A 83 7.84 -0.75 -6.29
CA TRP A 83 6.44 -0.90 -5.91
C TRP A 83 6.18 -0.04 -4.65
N PRO A 84 5.38 1.04 -4.73
CA PRO A 84 5.28 2.02 -3.66
C PRO A 84 4.68 1.55 -2.34
N GLY A 85 3.72 0.62 -2.37
CA GLY A 85 3.00 0.19 -1.17
C GLY A 85 2.95 -1.31 -0.97
N VAL A 86 3.82 -1.82 -0.07
CA VAL A 86 3.85 -3.23 0.30
C VAL A 86 4.08 -3.37 1.81
N ALA A 87 3.48 -4.39 2.43
CA ALA A 87 3.78 -4.70 3.82
C ALA A 87 5.27 -5.01 3.99
N SER A 88 5.88 -4.46 5.04
CA SER A 88 7.30 -4.69 5.35
C SER A 88 7.57 -6.18 5.57
N GLY A 89 8.70 -6.66 5.07
CA GLY A 89 9.11 -8.05 5.25
C GLY A 89 8.48 -9.06 4.29
N VAL A 90 7.72 -8.62 3.28
CA VAL A 90 7.21 -9.53 2.24
C VAL A 90 8.39 -10.15 1.47
N GLU A 91 8.48 -11.46 1.51
CA GLU A 91 9.65 -12.22 1.01
C GLU A 91 9.88 -12.11 -0.50
N MET A 92 8.86 -11.79 -1.29
CA MET A 92 8.99 -11.73 -2.76
C MET A 92 9.85 -10.57 -3.26
N VAL A 93 10.06 -9.54 -2.45
CA VAL A 93 10.80 -8.31 -2.79
C VAL A 93 11.76 -7.94 -1.67
N ALA A 94 12.71 -7.04 -1.93
CA ALA A 94 13.42 -6.34 -0.87
C ALA A 94 12.59 -5.14 -0.44
N THR A 95 12.16 -5.08 0.82
CA THR A 95 11.40 -3.95 1.34
C THR A 95 12.34 -2.90 1.94
N THR A 96 12.03 -1.63 1.72
CA THR A 96 12.70 -0.52 2.41
C THR A 96 12.34 -0.53 3.90
N ARG A 97 12.99 0.34 4.69
CA ARG A 97 12.41 0.73 5.98
C ARG A 97 11.00 1.28 5.74
N PRO A 98 10.05 1.04 6.67
CA PRO A 98 8.69 1.53 6.50
C PRO A 98 8.66 3.05 6.45
N TYR A 99 7.78 3.60 5.62
CA TYR A 99 7.58 5.05 5.53
C TYR A 99 6.24 5.49 6.13
N TYR A 100 5.34 4.53 6.44
CA TYR A 100 4.20 4.75 7.33
C TYR A 100 3.74 3.43 7.94
N ARG A 101 2.94 3.56 9.00
CA ARG A 101 2.26 2.45 9.66
C ARG A 101 0.77 2.74 9.74
N SER A 102 -0.06 1.76 9.42
CA SER A 102 -1.51 1.92 9.45
C SER A 102 -2.21 0.65 9.97
N THR A 103 -3.51 0.76 10.18
CA THR A 103 -4.33 -0.29 10.81
C THR A 103 -5.63 -0.50 10.08
N TYR A 104 -6.24 -1.66 10.25
CA TYR A 104 -7.66 -1.84 9.96
C TYR A 104 -8.52 -1.00 10.91
N VAL A 105 -9.65 -0.52 10.41
CA VAL A 105 -10.60 0.28 11.16
C VAL A 105 -12.02 -0.27 11.02
N PHE A 106 -12.81 -0.12 12.09
CA PHE A 106 -14.26 -0.18 12.00
C PHE A 106 -14.76 1.11 11.36
N VAL A 107 -15.59 0.99 10.33
CA VAL A 107 -16.26 2.11 9.66
C VAL A 107 -17.75 1.98 9.92
N SER A 108 -18.37 2.98 10.49
CA SER A 108 -19.81 3.04 10.74
C SER A 108 -20.36 4.45 10.48
N ARG A 109 -21.65 4.57 10.25
CA ARG A 109 -22.28 5.90 10.22
C ARG A 109 -22.27 6.53 11.61
N ALA A 110 -21.95 7.80 11.70
CA ALA A 110 -21.87 8.52 12.97
C ALA A 110 -23.24 8.58 13.70
N ASP A 111 -24.34 8.66 12.94
CA ASP A 111 -25.71 8.69 13.48
C ASP A 111 -26.14 7.36 14.13
N ARG A 112 -25.49 6.24 13.80
CA ARG A 112 -25.75 4.92 14.42
C ARG A 112 -25.17 4.80 15.84
N LYS A 113 -24.32 5.74 16.26
CA LYS A 113 -23.70 5.79 17.60
C LYS A 113 -22.99 4.51 18.02
N LEU A 114 -22.46 3.75 17.05
CA LEU A 114 -21.63 2.59 17.30
C LEU A 114 -20.25 3.08 17.73
N THR A 115 -19.96 2.96 19.03
CA THR A 115 -18.70 3.43 19.62
C THR A 115 -18.02 2.34 20.42
N GLY A 116 -16.68 2.36 20.47
CA GLY A 116 -15.87 1.44 21.26
C GLY A 116 -15.97 -0.01 20.79
N LEU A 117 -16.17 -0.22 19.48
CA LEU A 117 -16.20 -1.56 18.92
C LEU A 117 -14.82 -2.23 19.03
N THR A 118 -14.83 -3.48 19.46
CA THR A 118 -13.67 -4.39 19.43
C THR A 118 -14.06 -5.67 18.71
N LEU A 119 -13.10 -6.51 18.35
CA LEU A 119 -13.39 -7.81 17.71
C LEU A 119 -14.24 -8.74 18.59
N ASP A 120 -14.17 -8.58 19.92
CA ASP A 120 -14.94 -9.38 20.89
C ASP A 120 -16.27 -8.74 21.31
N ASP A 121 -16.64 -7.63 20.69
CA ASP A 121 -17.89 -6.93 21.03
C ASP A 121 -19.12 -7.77 20.65
N PRO A 122 -19.99 -8.13 21.60
CA PRO A 122 -21.17 -8.95 21.34
C PRO A 122 -22.16 -8.32 20.37
N ARG A 123 -22.14 -7.00 20.20
CA ARG A 123 -22.97 -6.28 19.22
C ARG A 123 -22.69 -6.74 17.78
N LEU A 124 -21.45 -7.15 17.49
CA LEU A 124 -21.07 -7.63 16.15
C LEU A 124 -21.94 -8.81 15.66
N LYS A 125 -22.42 -9.66 16.56
CA LYS A 125 -23.32 -10.78 16.20
C LYS A 125 -24.68 -10.35 15.69
N LYS A 126 -25.07 -9.08 15.93
CA LYS A 126 -26.38 -8.51 15.56
C LYS A 126 -26.31 -7.49 14.43
N LEU A 127 -25.12 -7.04 14.07
CA LEU A 127 -24.86 -6.06 13.03
C LEU A 127 -24.60 -6.75 11.68
N THR A 128 -25.04 -6.15 10.58
CA THR A 128 -24.59 -6.53 9.24
C THR A 128 -23.19 -5.98 9.01
N ILE A 129 -22.21 -6.87 8.85
CA ILE A 129 -20.78 -6.52 8.82
C ILE A 129 -20.24 -6.66 7.40
N GLY A 130 -19.62 -5.59 6.89
CA GLY A 130 -18.81 -5.67 5.66
C GLY A 130 -17.37 -6.04 5.96
N VAL A 131 -16.78 -6.91 5.14
CA VAL A 131 -15.36 -7.26 5.24
C VAL A 131 -14.78 -7.45 3.85
N GLN A 132 -13.52 -7.02 3.66
CA GLN A 132 -12.82 -7.25 2.42
C GLN A 132 -12.36 -8.70 2.31
N MET A 133 -12.60 -9.30 1.15
CA MET A 133 -12.25 -10.69 0.83
C MET A 133 -11.25 -10.72 -0.32
N VAL A 134 -10.26 -11.62 -0.23
CA VAL A 134 -9.27 -11.81 -1.30
C VAL A 134 -9.81 -12.69 -2.43
N GLY A 135 -10.78 -13.55 -2.13
CA GLY A 135 -11.42 -14.47 -3.09
C GLY A 135 -11.05 -15.93 -2.86
N ASP A 136 -10.77 -16.63 -3.92
CA ASP A 136 -10.78 -18.10 -4.04
C ASP A 136 -9.57 -18.84 -3.41
N ASP A 137 -8.59 -18.15 -2.86
CA ASP A 137 -7.34 -18.78 -2.38
C ASP A 137 -7.37 -19.20 -0.90
N SER A 138 -8.52 -19.19 -0.24
CA SER A 138 -8.66 -19.40 1.22
C SER A 138 -7.85 -18.40 2.08
N MET A 139 -7.16 -17.48 1.45
CA MET A 139 -6.34 -16.43 2.04
C MET A 139 -7.18 -15.15 2.14
N ASN A 140 -7.96 -15.03 3.19
CA ASN A 140 -8.76 -13.83 3.43
C ASN A 140 -7.98 -12.78 4.23
N THR A 141 -8.58 -11.60 4.34
CA THR A 141 -8.01 -10.52 5.14
C THR A 141 -8.02 -10.87 6.64
N PRO A 142 -7.08 -10.35 7.45
CA PRO A 142 -7.06 -10.58 8.89
C PRO A 142 -8.41 -10.34 9.59
N PRO A 143 -9.17 -9.26 9.30
CA PRO A 143 -10.50 -9.10 9.87
C PRO A 143 -11.49 -10.21 9.51
N ALA A 144 -11.44 -10.76 8.29
CA ALA A 144 -12.31 -11.86 7.89
C ALA A 144 -12.03 -13.11 8.71
N HIS A 145 -10.76 -13.45 8.93
CA HIS A 145 -10.36 -14.55 9.79
C HIS A 145 -10.77 -14.31 11.25
N ALA A 146 -10.53 -13.11 11.77
CA ALA A 146 -10.88 -12.75 13.14
C ALA A 146 -12.38 -12.86 13.43
N LEU A 147 -13.24 -12.52 12.49
CA LEU A 147 -14.69 -12.71 12.60
C LEU A 147 -15.06 -14.20 12.55
N ALA A 148 -14.45 -14.94 11.62
CA ALA A 148 -14.75 -16.36 11.42
C ALA A 148 -14.43 -17.21 12.67
N VAL A 149 -13.28 -17.00 13.33
CA VAL A 149 -12.92 -17.73 14.56
C VAL A 149 -13.85 -17.42 15.75
N ARG A 150 -14.56 -16.29 15.69
CA ARG A 150 -15.59 -15.91 16.68
C ARG A 150 -17.00 -16.41 16.33
N GLY A 151 -17.11 -17.18 15.24
CA GLY A 151 -18.40 -17.67 14.74
C GLY A 151 -19.29 -16.57 14.15
N ILE A 152 -18.72 -15.41 13.83
CA ILE A 152 -19.42 -14.29 13.19
C ILE A 152 -19.31 -14.49 11.68
N ILE A 153 -20.27 -15.19 11.08
CA ILE A 153 -20.24 -15.59 9.67
C ILE A 153 -21.55 -15.20 8.96
N GLN A 154 -22.70 -15.52 9.57
CA GLN A 154 -24.02 -15.42 8.93
C GLN A 154 -24.43 -13.98 8.58
N ASN A 155 -23.94 -13.03 9.35
CA ASN A 155 -24.22 -11.59 9.19
C ASN A 155 -23.08 -10.83 8.50
N VAL A 156 -22.08 -11.57 7.96
CA VAL A 156 -20.95 -10.97 7.22
C VAL A 156 -21.25 -10.92 5.72
N ARG A 157 -20.96 -9.77 5.13
CA ARG A 157 -21.00 -9.55 3.67
C ARG A 157 -19.58 -9.31 3.16
N GLY A 158 -19.16 -10.15 2.22
CA GLY A 158 -17.87 -10.04 1.57
C GLY A 158 -17.87 -8.98 0.47
N PHE A 159 -16.82 -8.17 0.44
CA PHE A 159 -16.52 -7.22 -0.63
C PHE A 159 -15.16 -7.59 -1.22
N MET A 160 -15.12 -7.77 -2.53
CA MET A 160 -13.85 -8.13 -3.19
C MET A 160 -12.81 -7.03 -3.01
N LEU A 161 -11.62 -7.39 -2.52
CA LEU A 161 -10.53 -6.46 -2.24
C LEU A 161 -10.15 -5.64 -3.48
N TYR A 162 -10.15 -6.29 -4.65
CA TYR A 162 -9.77 -5.66 -5.91
C TYR A 162 -10.97 -5.13 -6.71
N GLY A 163 -12.17 -5.64 -6.45
CA GLY A 163 -13.41 -5.23 -7.08
C GLY A 163 -13.46 -5.40 -8.62
N ASP A 164 -14.45 -4.78 -9.22
CA ASP A 164 -14.69 -4.78 -10.67
C ASP A 164 -13.99 -3.57 -11.32
N TYR A 165 -12.93 -3.82 -12.08
CA TYR A 165 -12.12 -2.78 -12.73
C TYR A 165 -12.85 -2.02 -13.85
N ALA A 166 -14.01 -2.50 -14.31
CA ALA A 166 -14.86 -1.74 -15.22
C ALA A 166 -15.58 -0.57 -14.51
N LYS A 167 -15.66 -0.62 -13.17
CA LYS A 167 -16.30 0.42 -12.37
C LYS A 167 -15.29 1.45 -11.87
N PRO A 168 -15.68 2.71 -11.67
CA PRO A 168 -14.81 3.71 -11.05
C PRO A 168 -14.62 3.40 -9.57
N ASN A 169 -13.36 3.39 -9.12
CA ASN A 169 -12.96 3.19 -7.73
C ASN A 169 -13.62 1.95 -7.07
N PRO A 170 -13.38 0.74 -7.59
CA PRO A 170 -14.01 -0.47 -7.08
C PRO A 170 -13.76 -0.71 -5.58
N PRO A 171 -12.58 -0.39 -4.99
CA PRO A 171 -12.36 -0.56 -3.55
C PRO A 171 -13.27 0.30 -2.65
N ALA A 172 -13.88 1.36 -3.18
CA ALA A 172 -14.79 2.23 -2.42
C ALA A 172 -16.11 1.55 -2.04
N GLU A 173 -16.48 0.45 -2.69
CA GLU A 173 -17.81 -0.17 -2.56
C GLU A 173 -18.17 -0.51 -1.13
N ILE A 174 -17.23 -1.02 -0.35
CA ILE A 174 -17.45 -1.37 1.06
C ILE A 174 -17.78 -0.15 1.92
N VAL A 175 -17.08 0.98 1.70
CA VAL A 175 -17.33 2.23 2.45
C VAL A 175 -18.65 2.87 2.01
N ARG A 176 -18.96 2.82 0.71
CA ARG A 176 -20.27 3.27 0.18
C ARG A 176 -21.42 2.45 0.77
N ALA A 177 -21.24 1.14 0.92
CA ALA A 177 -22.28 0.29 1.51
C ALA A 177 -22.61 0.67 2.96
N VAL A 178 -21.61 1.12 3.74
CA VAL A 178 -21.84 1.71 5.08
C VAL A 178 -22.59 3.04 4.96
N ALA A 179 -22.13 3.93 4.09
CA ALA A 179 -22.74 5.24 3.90
C ALA A 179 -24.21 5.14 3.48
N ASP A 180 -24.53 4.19 2.59
CA ASP A 180 -25.88 3.91 2.10
C ASP A 180 -26.76 3.14 3.12
N GLY A 181 -26.20 2.73 4.26
CA GLY A 181 -26.93 1.93 5.25
C GLY A 181 -27.24 0.49 4.83
N LYS A 182 -26.58 -0.02 3.77
CA LYS A 182 -26.70 -1.42 3.30
C LYS A 182 -26.04 -2.42 4.25
N ILE A 183 -25.07 -1.94 5.02
CA ILE A 183 -24.40 -2.64 6.11
C ILE A 183 -24.25 -1.67 7.29
N ASP A 184 -24.21 -2.19 8.51
CA ASP A 184 -24.13 -1.38 9.72
C ASP A 184 -22.71 -0.91 10.02
N VAL A 185 -21.74 -1.78 9.79
CA VAL A 185 -20.32 -1.56 10.07
C VAL A 185 -19.47 -2.32 9.06
N ALA A 186 -18.28 -1.80 8.77
CA ALA A 186 -17.29 -2.51 7.95
C ALA A 186 -15.94 -2.52 8.64
N LEU A 187 -15.16 -3.61 8.44
CA LEU A 187 -13.76 -3.68 8.82
C LEU A 187 -12.91 -3.48 7.54
N VAL A 188 -12.24 -2.35 7.47
CA VAL A 188 -11.60 -1.86 6.25
C VAL A 188 -10.16 -1.46 6.52
N TRP A 189 -9.27 -1.67 5.55
CA TRP A 189 -7.92 -1.13 5.63
C TRP A 189 -7.94 0.41 5.76
N GLY A 190 -7.27 0.93 6.79
CA GLY A 190 -7.38 2.32 7.21
C GLY A 190 -7.17 3.36 6.12
N PRO A 191 -6.12 3.30 5.30
CA PRO A 191 -5.92 4.24 4.20
C PRO A 191 -7.11 4.34 3.24
N LEU A 192 -7.69 3.20 2.87
CA LEU A 192 -8.88 3.14 2.03
C LEU A 192 -10.09 3.74 2.75
N ALA A 193 -10.31 3.33 3.99
CA ALA A 193 -11.42 3.82 4.80
C ALA A 193 -11.37 5.35 4.97
N GLY A 194 -10.20 5.88 5.36
CA GLY A 194 -10.01 7.31 5.60
C GLY A 194 -10.27 8.16 4.37
N TYR A 195 -9.74 7.73 3.23
CA TYR A 195 -9.92 8.45 1.97
C TYR A 195 -11.38 8.54 1.53
N PHE A 196 -12.09 7.41 1.51
CA PHE A 196 -13.48 7.39 1.07
C PHE A 196 -14.46 7.94 2.12
N ALA A 197 -14.12 7.87 3.41
CA ALA A 197 -14.90 8.53 4.44
C ALA A 197 -14.88 10.06 4.30
N LYS A 198 -13.73 10.65 3.95
CA LYS A 198 -13.62 12.10 3.66
C LYS A 198 -14.48 12.56 2.49
N GLN A 199 -14.82 11.67 1.56
CA GLN A 199 -15.62 11.96 0.37
C GLN A 199 -17.08 11.54 0.54
N SER A 200 -17.41 10.92 1.67
CA SER A 200 -18.77 10.43 1.94
C SER A 200 -19.76 11.60 2.12
N PRO A 201 -20.96 11.53 1.54
CA PRO A 201 -22.02 12.53 1.75
C PRO A 201 -22.60 12.48 3.16
N VAL A 202 -22.33 11.40 3.91
CA VAL A 202 -22.74 11.24 5.31
C VAL A 202 -21.52 11.13 6.20
N LEU A 203 -21.62 11.60 7.43
CA LEU A 203 -20.52 11.50 8.37
C LEU A 203 -20.27 10.05 8.77
N LEU A 204 -19.07 9.55 8.47
CA LEU A 204 -18.61 8.23 8.87
C LEU A 204 -17.64 8.34 10.05
N LYS A 205 -17.74 7.41 10.97
CA LYS A 205 -16.86 7.25 12.11
C LYS A 205 -15.87 6.12 11.81
N LEU A 206 -14.59 6.37 12.09
CA LEU A 206 -13.52 5.40 11.97
C LEU A 206 -12.94 5.13 13.37
N GLU A 207 -12.92 3.88 13.78
CA GLU A 207 -12.29 3.44 15.04
C GLU A 207 -11.31 2.30 14.75
N ARG A 208 -10.12 2.35 15.36
CA ARG A 208 -9.11 1.31 15.15
C ARG A 208 -9.62 -0.06 15.59
N VAL A 209 -9.33 -1.09 14.79
CA VAL A 209 -9.62 -2.47 15.18
C VAL A 209 -8.67 -2.89 16.29
N THR A 210 -9.22 -3.46 17.35
CA THR A 210 -8.47 -4.03 18.47
C THR A 210 -8.97 -5.44 18.80
N PRO A 211 -8.04 -6.32 19.23
CA PRO A 211 -6.61 -6.14 19.45
C PRO A 211 -5.82 -5.95 18.15
N TRP A 212 -4.62 -5.36 18.23
CA TRP A 212 -3.75 -5.16 17.04
C TRP A 212 -3.17 -6.44 16.47
N LEU A 213 -3.08 -7.48 17.29
CA LEU A 213 -2.70 -8.83 16.90
C LEU A 213 -3.74 -9.80 17.47
N ASP A 214 -4.52 -10.39 16.59
CA ASP A 214 -5.55 -11.36 16.97
C ASP A 214 -5.02 -12.78 16.88
N ASN A 215 -5.22 -13.58 17.95
CA ASN A 215 -4.77 -14.99 18.06
C ASN A 215 -3.29 -15.21 17.65
N ALA A 216 -2.41 -14.25 17.88
CA ALA A 216 -1.00 -14.27 17.49
C ALA A 216 -0.73 -14.53 15.97
N GLN A 217 -1.76 -14.52 15.13
CA GLN A 217 -1.67 -14.84 13.70
C GLN A 217 -2.19 -13.73 12.77
N TRP A 218 -3.16 -12.94 13.24
CA TRP A 218 -3.87 -11.99 12.40
C TRP A 218 -3.57 -10.55 12.81
N PRO A 219 -2.50 -9.94 12.25
CA PRO A 219 -2.18 -8.55 12.55
C PRO A 219 -3.22 -7.61 11.92
N MET A 220 -3.68 -6.65 12.71
CA MET A 220 -4.56 -5.58 12.24
C MET A 220 -3.79 -4.32 11.89
N VAL A 221 -2.47 -4.31 12.15
CA VAL A 221 -1.55 -3.19 11.92
C VAL A 221 -0.41 -3.65 11.04
N TYR A 222 -0.03 -2.82 10.08
CA TYR A 222 1.08 -3.11 9.17
C TYR A 222 2.00 -1.90 9.01
N ASP A 223 3.29 -2.18 9.03
CA ASP A 223 4.31 -1.28 8.52
C ASP A 223 4.34 -1.36 6.99
N ILE A 224 4.28 -0.21 6.33
CA ILE A 224 4.25 -0.13 4.87
C ILE A 224 5.55 0.44 4.33
N SER A 225 6.13 -0.31 3.43
CA SER A 225 7.42 -0.05 2.78
C SER A 225 7.25 0.11 1.27
N MET A 226 8.30 0.53 0.61
CA MET A 226 8.44 0.35 -0.83
C MET A 226 9.15 -0.98 -1.12
N GLY A 227 8.67 -1.70 -2.12
CA GLY A 227 9.32 -2.91 -2.64
C GLY A 227 10.26 -2.58 -3.78
N VAL A 228 11.46 -3.13 -3.77
CA VAL A 228 12.44 -3.09 -4.86
C VAL A 228 12.95 -4.49 -5.16
N ARG A 229 13.70 -4.66 -6.26
CA ARG A 229 14.30 -5.95 -6.59
C ARG A 229 15.31 -6.39 -5.51
N LYS A 230 15.29 -7.68 -5.16
CA LYS A 230 16.19 -8.24 -4.13
C LYS A 230 17.69 -8.08 -4.44
N ASN A 231 18.03 -8.07 -5.70
CA ASN A 231 19.41 -7.98 -6.18
C ASN A 231 19.91 -6.54 -6.40
N ASP A 232 19.18 -5.54 -5.91
CA ASP A 232 19.58 -4.12 -6.03
C ASP A 232 19.60 -3.40 -4.67
N PRO A 233 20.52 -3.77 -3.77
CA PRO A 233 20.62 -3.16 -2.45
C PRO A 233 21.05 -1.69 -2.54
N ALA A 234 21.81 -1.29 -3.55
CA ALA A 234 22.25 0.09 -3.73
C ALA A 234 21.05 1.00 -4.06
N PHE A 235 20.17 0.57 -4.95
CA PHE A 235 18.96 1.32 -5.26
C PHE A 235 18.00 1.38 -4.04
N LYS A 236 17.88 0.26 -3.30
CA LYS A 236 17.12 0.25 -2.04
C LYS A 236 17.60 1.34 -1.08
N GLN A 237 18.92 1.46 -0.86
CA GLN A 237 19.50 2.48 0.01
C GLN A 237 19.21 3.91 -0.49
N GLN A 238 19.27 4.14 -1.81
CA GLN A 238 18.91 5.44 -2.39
C GLN A 238 17.46 5.80 -2.10
N VAL A 239 16.52 4.86 -2.30
CA VAL A 239 15.10 5.06 -1.99
C VAL A 239 14.89 5.33 -0.49
N GLU A 240 15.51 4.55 0.39
CA GLU A 240 15.44 4.76 1.86
C GLU A 240 15.94 6.14 2.28
N ALA A 241 17.01 6.61 1.68
CA ALA A 241 17.55 7.95 1.95
C ALA A 241 16.57 9.05 1.52
N VAL A 242 15.88 8.88 0.37
CA VAL A 242 14.84 9.81 -0.06
C VAL A 242 13.64 9.79 0.88
N LEU A 243 13.12 8.60 1.22
CA LEU A 243 11.98 8.46 2.13
C LEU A 243 12.26 9.15 3.48
N ALA A 244 13.47 8.98 4.02
CA ALA A 244 13.89 9.63 5.26
C ALA A 244 13.93 11.17 5.13
N ARG A 245 14.54 11.70 4.06
CA ARG A 245 14.62 13.15 3.83
C ARG A 245 13.26 13.80 3.59
N ARG A 246 12.34 13.07 2.96
CA ARG A 246 11.01 13.56 2.57
C ARG A 246 9.89 13.13 3.53
N ASN A 247 10.24 12.59 4.67
CA ASN A 247 9.27 12.06 5.65
C ASN A 247 8.16 13.08 5.99
N SER A 248 8.49 14.33 6.26
CA SER A 248 7.49 15.36 6.55
C SER A 248 6.51 15.61 5.38
N GLN A 249 7.03 15.64 4.14
CA GLN A 249 6.19 15.80 2.95
C GLN A 249 5.30 14.57 2.72
N ILE A 250 5.83 13.38 2.94
CA ILE A 250 5.07 12.12 2.85
C ILE A 250 3.97 12.11 3.89
N ASN A 251 4.27 12.48 5.14
CA ASN A 251 3.27 12.58 6.20
C ASN A 251 2.15 13.56 5.85
N GLY A 252 2.49 14.73 5.29
CA GLY A 252 1.50 15.70 4.82
C GLY A 252 0.60 15.15 3.70
N LEU A 253 1.15 14.34 2.78
CA LEU A 253 0.37 13.64 1.77
C LEU A 253 -0.59 12.62 2.41
N LEU A 254 -0.11 11.80 3.34
CA LEU A 254 -0.94 10.81 4.04
C LEU A 254 -2.11 11.48 4.79
N ASP A 255 -1.86 12.63 5.43
CA ASP A 255 -2.90 13.43 6.11
C ASP A 255 -3.94 13.98 5.13
N GLN A 256 -3.51 14.47 3.97
CA GLN A 256 -4.42 14.91 2.91
C GLN A 256 -5.37 13.79 2.46
N TYR A 257 -4.88 12.57 2.38
CA TYR A 257 -5.66 11.39 2.00
C TYR A 257 -6.43 10.77 3.18
N GLY A 258 -6.31 11.32 4.38
CA GLY A 258 -7.00 10.81 5.56
C GLY A 258 -6.49 9.45 6.03
N VAL A 259 -5.25 9.12 5.76
CA VAL A 259 -4.64 7.86 6.17
C VAL A 259 -4.51 7.82 7.70
N PRO A 260 -5.22 6.93 8.41
CA PRO A 260 -5.04 6.76 9.83
C PRO A 260 -3.68 6.08 10.09
N ARG A 261 -2.80 6.79 10.78
CA ARG A 261 -1.49 6.26 11.16
C ARG A 261 -1.50 5.79 12.60
N THR A 262 -0.67 4.79 12.88
CA THR A 262 -0.36 4.31 14.23
C THR A 262 1.11 4.51 14.45
N ASP A 263 1.45 5.32 15.44
CA ASP A 263 2.84 5.53 15.88
C ASP A 263 3.30 4.36 16.74
#